data_2e829c46060f821d13fd3327d1f7b706
#
_entry.id   2e829c46060f821d13fd3327d1f7b706
#
_cell.length_a   1.000
_cell.length_b   1.000
_cell.length_c   1.000
_cell.angle_alpha   90.00
_cell.angle_beta   90.00
_cell.angle_gamma   90.00
#
_symmetry.space_group_name_H-M   'P 1'
#
loop_
_entity.id
_entity.type
_entity.pdbx_description
1 polymer ?
#
loop_
_entity_poly.entity_id
_entity_poly.type
_entity_poly.pdbx_seq_one_letter_code
_entity_poly.pdbx_strand_id
1 'polypeptide(L)'
;HAVASDAPLVLVACSGGRDSMALAAVSHIVCTSMGVRCGAVIVDHGLQAGSEQVASEAADRCHALGLGPVIMRNATVQARGEGLEAAARQARYDELCAAAHESGAIAVLLAHTMDDQAETVLIGLLRSRGVDALAGMPQVFTRSGATFARPLLTLTRAETTGICEDLG
;
A
#
# COMPACT_ATOMS: atom_id res chain seq x y z
N HIS A 1 13.66 -12.19 17.84
CA HIS A 1 13.01 -11.60 19.02
C HIS A 1 11.55 -11.35 18.68
N ALA A 2 10.60 -11.87 19.50
CA ALA A 2 9.20 -11.55 19.34
C ALA A 2 8.97 -10.07 19.71
N VAL A 3 8.32 -9.31 18.83
CA VAL A 3 7.94 -7.92 19.09
C VAL A 3 6.81 -7.90 20.11
N ALA A 4 6.85 -7.01 21.10
CA ALA A 4 5.83 -6.90 22.12
C ALA A 4 4.45 -6.58 21.53
N SER A 5 3.38 -7.09 22.14
CA SER A 5 1.99 -6.93 21.63
C SER A 5 1.49 -5.49 21.66
N ASP A 6 2.07 -4.64 22.53
CA ASP A 6 1.78 -3.21 22.71
C ASP A 6 2.72 -2.30 21.90
N ALA A 7 3.67 -2.88 21.14
CA ALA A 7 4.54 -2.12 20.27
C ALA A 7 3.76 -1.39 19.17
N PRO A 8 4.25 -0.25 18.66
CA PRO A 8 3.65 0.46 17.54
C PRO A 8 3.42 -0.45 16.35
N LEU A 9 2.31 -0.27 15.64
CA LEU A 9 1.94 -1.06 14.47
C LEU A 9 2.06 -0.21 13.21
N VAL A 10 2.73 -0.76 12.20
CA VAL A 10 2.73 -0.25 10.82
C VAL A 10 2.00 -1.25 9.93
N LEU A 11 1.13 -0.79 9.05
CA LEU A 11 0.46 -1.62 8.04
C LEU A 11 1.09 -1.40 6.67
N VAL A 12 1.18 -2.47 5.88
CA VAL A 12 1.56 -2.41 4.47
C VAL A 12 0.32 -2.67 3.62
N ALA A 13 -0.02 -1.77 2.71
CA ALA A 13 -1.10 -1.97 1.75
C ALA A 13 -0.64 -2.93 0.65
N CYS A 14 -1.09 -4.19 0.72
CA CYS A 14 -0.72 -5.26 -0.21
C CYS A 14 -1.82 -5.50 -1.25
N SER A 15 -1.44 -5.49 -2.52
CA SER A 15 -2.32 -5.89 -3.64
C SER A 15 -2.01 -7.28 -4.19
N GLY A 16 -1.02 -7.97 -3.63
CA GLY A 16 -0.47 -9.21 -4.17
C GLY A 16 0.50 -9.02 -5.35
N GLY A 17 0.61 -7.81 -5.88
CA GLY A 17 1.57 -7.47 -6.91
C GLY A 17 3.00 -7.37 -6.38
N ARG A 18 3.98 -7.48 -7.28
CA ARG A 18 5.42 -7.57 -6.99
C ARG A 18 5.91 -6.46 -6.05
N ASP A 19 5.65 -5.20 -6.40
CA ASP A 19 6.13 -4.05 -5.61
C ASP A 19 5.56 -4.06 -4.18
N SER A 20 4.28 -4.44 -4.02
CA SER A 20 3.65 -4.52 -2.72
C SER A 20 4.18 -5.68 -1.88
N MET A 21 4.56 -6.79 -2.50
CA MET A 21 5.17 -7.93 -1.81
C MET A 21 6.62 -7.62 -1.43
N ALA A 22 7.41 -6.95 -2.29
CA ALA A 22 8.73 -6.45 -1.95
C ALA A 22 8.68 -5.51 -0.74
N LEU A 23 7.74 -4.54 -0.75
CA LEU A 23 7.54 -3.63 0.38
C LEU A 23 7.18 -4.40 1.65
N ALA A 24 6.28 -5.39 1.57
CA ALA A 24 5.87 -6.20 2.72
C ALA A 24 7.05 -6.94 3.36
N ALA A 25 7.86 -7.61 2.56
CA ALA A 25 9.02 -8.37 3.02
C ALA A 25 10.08 -7.47 3.69
N VAL A 26 10.47 -6.38 3.02
CA VAL A 26 11.45 -5.44 3.56
C VAL A 26 10.91 -4.75 4.81
N SER A 27 9.62 -4.33 4.81
CA SER A 27 9.01 -3.68 5.97
C SER A 27 8.98 -4.62 7.18
N HIS A 28 8.68 -5.91 6.99
CA HIS A 28 8.71 -6.89 8.07
C HIS A 28 10.10 -6.99 8.71
N ILE A 29 11.15 -7.09 7.89
CA ILE A 29 12.54 -7.16 8.37
C ILE A 29 12.92 -5.90 9.16
N VAL A 30 12.67 -4.71 8.58
CA VAL A 30 13.03 -3.43 9.19
C VAL A 30 12.23 -3.18 10.46
N CYS A 31 10.91 -3.35 10.43
CA CYS A 31 10.06 -3.15 11.60
C CYS A 31 10.46 -4.08 12.75
N THR A 32 10.69 -5.37 12.46
CA THR A 32 11.14 -6.35 13.47
C THR A 32 12.46 -5.93 14.09
N SER A 33 13.42 -5.46 13.31
CA SER A 33 14.72 -4.98 13.82
C SER A 33 14.59 -3.74 14.72
N MET A 34 13.55 -2.93 14.50
CA MET A 34 13.25 -1.73 15.29
C MET A 34 12.30 -1.98 16.47
N GLY A 35 11.84 -3.20 16.68
CA GLY A 35 10.85 -3.51 17.71
C GLY A 35 9.44 -2.96 17.39
N VAL A 36 9.12 -2.78 16.12
CA VAL A 36 7.82 -2.31 15.60
C VAL A 36 7.07 -3.50 15.02
N ARG A 37 5.76 -3.58 15.25
CA ARG A 37 4.88 -4.58 14.63
C ARG A 37 4.65 -4.22 13.17
N CYS A 38 4.67 -5.22 12.29
CA CYS A 38 4.39 -5.06 10.87
C CYS A 38 3.20 -5.93 10.47
N GLY A 39 2.11 -5.32 10.05
CA GLY A 39 0.92 -6.00 9.52
C GLY A 39 0.71 -5.67 8.04
N ALA A 40 -0.33 -6.28 7.48
CA ALA A 40 -0.75 -6.03 6.09
C ALA A 40 -2.23 -5.67 6.02
N VAL A 41 -2.62 -4.88 5.04
CA VAL A 41 -4.00 -4.64 4.68
C VAL A 41 -4.20 -4.88 3.18
N ILE A 42 -5.11 -5.77 2.85
CA ILE A 42 -5.48 -6.13 1.49
C ILE A 42 -6.88 -5.58 1.23
N VAL A 43 -7.05 -4.77 0.17
CA VAL A 43 -8.35 -4.23 -0.21
C VAL A 43 -8.76 -4.86 -1.54
N ASP A 44 -9.82 -5.65 -1.50
CA ASP A 44 -10.49 -6.17 -2.70
C ASP A 44 -11.56 -5.17 -3.17
N HIS A 45 -11.51 -4.82 -4.45
CA HIS A 45 -12.47 -3.89 -5.08
C HIS A 45 -13.66 -4.61 -5.71
N GLY A 46 -13.63 -5.94 -5.83
CA GLY A 46 -14.68 -6.74 -6.47
C GLY A 46 -14.93 -6.42 -7.95
N LEU A 47 -14.01 -5.69 -8.61
CA LEU A 47 -14.21 -5.21 -10.00
C LEU A 47 -13.90 -6.27 -11.06
N GLN A 48 -13.21 -7.32 -10.71
CA GLN A 48 -12.81 -8.40 -11.63
C GLN A 48 -13.22 -9.75 -11.07
N ALA A 49 -13.63 -10.65 -11.96
CA ALA A 49 -13.88 -12.03 -11.57
C ALA A 49 -12.59 -12.65 -10.99
N GLY A 50 -12.69 -13.27 -9.82
CA GLY A 50 -11.54 -13.87 -9.14
C GLY A 50 -10.72 -12.91 -8.26
N SER A 51 -11.13 -11.65 -8.09
CA SER A 51 -10.41 -10.68 -7.23
C SER A 51 -10.33 -11.14 -5.77
N GLU A 52 -11.34 -11.83 -5.26
CA GLU A 52 -11.36 -12.43 -3.92
C GLU A 52 -10.26 -13.49 -3.75
N GLN A 53 -10.06 -14.34 -4.77
CA GLN A 53 -8.99 -15.34 -4.73
C GLN A 53 -7.60 -14.67 -4.72
N VAL A 54 -7.39 -13.64 -5.56
CA VAL A 54 -6.14 -12.87 -5.58
C VAL A 54 -5.88 -12.20 -4.24
N ALA A 55 -6.91 -11.65 -3.60
CA ALA A 55 -6.81 -11.05 -2.27
C ALA A 55 -6.47 -12.10 -1.19
N SER A 56 -7.08 -13.29 -1.25
CA SER A 56 -6.78 -14.39 -0.35
C SER A 56 -5.33 -14.87 -0.50
N GLU A 57 -4.87 -15.07 -1.73
CA GLU A 57 -3.47 -15.46 -2.00
C GLU A 57 -2.47 -14.40 -1.52
N ALA A 58 -2.80 -13.11 -1.65
CA ALA A 58 -1.99 -12.03 -1.11
C ALA A 58 -1.92 -12.08 0.43
N ALA A 59 -3.04 -12.38 1.08
CA ALA A 59 -3.09 -12.54 2.54
C ALA A 59 -2.24 -13.71 3.00
N ASP A 60 -2.33 -14.87 2.34
CA ASP A 60 -1.53 -16.05 2.65
C ASP A 60 -0.03 -15.78 2.52
N ARG A 61 0.39 -15.06 1.47
CA ARG A 61 1.79 -14.63 1.31
C ARG A 61 2.24 -13.69 2.42
N CYS A 62 1.39 -12.74 2.83
CA CYS A 62 1.70 -11.85 3.94
C CYS A 62 1.85 -12.62 5.26
N HIS A 63 0.99 -13.61 5.53
CA HIS A 63 1.13 -14.50 6.67
C HIS A 63 2.43 -15.32 6.62
N ALA A 64 2.77 -15.87 5.45
CA ALA A 64 3.99 -16.65 5.25
C ALA A 64 5.26 -15.82 5.49
N LEU A 65 5.22 -14.51 5.16
CA LEU A 65 6.29 -13.56 5.45
C LEU A 65 6.38 -13.18 6.94
N GLY A 66 5.41 -13.57 7.78
CA GLY A 66 5.38 -13.27 9.20
C GLY A 66 4.71 -11.93 9.56
N LEU A 67 3.98 -11.30 8.64
CA LEU A 67 3.23 -10.08 8.95
C LEU A 67 2.02 -10.39 9.85
N GLY A 68 1.74 -9.52 10.79
CA GLY A 68 0.57 -9.61 11.68
C GLY A 68 0.21 -8.28 12.34
N PRO A 69 -1.06 -7.89 12.34
CA PRO A 69 -2.23 -8.55 11.74
C PRO A 69 -2.26 -8.49 10.20
N VAL A 70 -2.95 -9.43 9.56
CA VAL A 70 -3.31 -9.36 8.15
C VAL A 70 -4.81 -9.08 8.04
N ILE A 71 -5.18 -7.93 7.51
CA ILE A 71 -6.54 -7.40 7.46
C ILE A 71 -7.02 -7.45 6.02
N MET A 72 -8.12 -8.14 5.76
CA MET A 72 -8.81 -8.13 4.47
C MET A 72 -10.01 -7.18 4.51
N ARG A 73 -10.19 -6.39 3.47
CA ARG A 73 -11.28 -5.41 3.30
C ARG A 73 -11.90 -5.52 1.93
N ASN A 74 -13.20 -5.35 1.86
CA ASN A 74 -13.95 -5.29 0.60
C ASN A 74 -14.39 -3.84 0.36
N ALA A 75 -13.85 -3.22 -0.69
CA ALA A 75 -14.20 -1.86 -1.06
C ALA A 75 -15.45 -1.83 -1.96
N THR A 76 -16.48 -1.13 -1.56
CA THR A 76 -17.64 -0.89 -2.40
C THR A 76 -17.39 0.32 -3.30
N VAL A 77 -17.23 0.07 -4.60
CA VAL A 77 -16.98 1.13 -5.58
C VAL A 77 -18.31 1.71 -6.07
N GLN A 78 -18.55 2.99 -5.77
CA GLN A 78 -19.71 3.74 -6.24
C GLN A 78 -19.24 4.93 -7.09
N ALA A 79 -19.33 4.80 -8.42
CA ALA A 79 -19.01 5.91 -9.32
C ALA A 79 -20.09 7.00 -9.24
N ARG A 80 -19.69 8.21 -8.83
CA ARG A 80 -20.60 9.36 -8.68
C ARG A 80 -20.28 10.47 -9.69
N GLY A 81 -19.84 10.10 -10.91
CA GLY A 81 -19.50 11.06 -11.98
C GLY A 81 -18.00 11.33 -12.18
N GLU A 82 -17.13 10.93 -11.25
CA GLU A 82 -15.68 11.08 -11.34
C GLU A 82 -14.97 10.00 -12.18
N GLY A 83 -15.69 9.01 -12.65
CA GLY A 83 -15.14 7.84 -13.33
C GLY A 83 -14.81 6.68 -12.37
N LEU A 84 -14.85 5.45 -12.92
CA LEU A 84 -14.72 4.21 -12.15
C LEU A 84 -13.35 4.10 -11.43
N GLU A 85 -12.28 4.51 -12.10
CA GLU A 85 -10.93 4.45 -11.54
C GLU A 85 -10.75 5.38 -10.33
N ALA A 86 -11.25 6.62 -10.43
CA ALA A 86 -11.19 7.58 -9.33
C ALA A 86 -12.04 7.11 -8.15
N ALA A 87 -13.24 6.55 -8.41
CA ALA A 87 -14.11 5.99 -7.39
C ALA A 87 -13.48 4.78 -6.69
N ALA A 88 -12.85 3.87 -7.45
CA ALA A 88 -12.13 2.72 -6.91
C ALA A 88 -10.93 3.15 -6.04
N ARG A 89 -10.19 4.15 -6.50
CA ARG A 89 -9.08 4.73 -5.73
C ARG A 89 -9.58 5.36 -4.41
N GLN A 90 -10.69 6.11 -4.46
CA GLN A 90 -11.30 6.70 -3.26
C GLN A 90 -11.70 5.59 -2.27
N ALA A 91 -12.49 4.62 -2.72
CA ALA A 91 -12.96 3.51 -1.90
C ALA A 91 -11.79 2.73 -1.26
N ARG A 92 -10.71 2.50 -2.01
CA ARG A 92 -9.49 1.88 -1.48
C ARG A 92 -8.89 2.67 -0.32
N TYR A 93 -8.74 3.99 -0.46
CA TYR A 93 -8.19 4.81 0.61
C TYR A 93 -9.09 4.85 1.84
N ASP A 94 -10.42 4.84 1.65
CA ASP A 94 -11.37 4.85 2.75
C ASP A 94 -11.24 3.55 3.58
N GLU A 95 -11.08 2.39 2.93
CA GLU A 95 -10.83 1.11 3.61
C GLU A 95 -9.44 1.07 4.29
N LEU A 96 -8.41 1.64 3.67
CA LEU A 96 -7.09 1.74 4.29
C LEU A 96 -7.10 2.63 5.55
N CYS A 97 -7.83 3.75 5.51
CA CYS A 97 -8.02 4.62 6.68
C CYS A 97 -8.77 3.90 7.80
N ALA A 98 -9.87 3.19 7.46
CA ALA A 98 -10.63 2.42 8.43
C ALA A 98 -9.76 1.34 9.10
N ALA A 99 -9.00 0.57 8.31
CA ALA A 99 -8.09 -0.45 8.83
C ALA A 99 -7.01 0.14 9.76
N ALA A 100 -6.46 1.31 9.41
CA ALA A 100 -5.46 1.99 10.24
C ALA A 100 -6.05 2.42 11.60
N HIS A 101 -7.26 3.02 11.59
CA HIS A 101 -7.90 3.47 12.81
C HIS A 101 -8.32 2.31 13.72
N GLU A 102 -8.92 1.27 13.15
CA GLU A 102 -9.40 0.11 13.92
C GLU A 102 -8.26 -0.70 14.54
N SER A 103 -7.12 -0.80 13.84
CA SER A 103 -5.95 -1.51 14.34
C SER A 103 -5.02 -0.67 15.22
N GLY A 104 -5.22 0.64 15.28
CA GLY A 104 -4.32 1.57 15.96
C GLY A 104 -2.96 1.72 15.25
N ALA A 105 -2.92 1.49 13.93
CA ALA A 105 -1.67 1.61 13.18
C ALA A 105 -1.21 3.07 13.10
N ILE A 106 0.08 3.30 13.34
CA ILE A 106 0.68 4.64 13.28
C ILE A 106 0.93 5.12 11.85
N ALA A 107 1.04 4.20 10.89
CA ALA A 107 1.20 4.51 9.46
C ALA A 107 0.75 3.34 8.57
N VAL A 108 0.38 3.68 7.33
CA VAL A 108 0.13 2.73 6.24
C VAL A 108 1.16 2.98 5.14
N LEU A 109 1.92 1.95 4.77
CA LEU A 109 2.92 2.01 3.72
C LEU A 109 2.32 1.62 2.37
N LEU A 110 2.66 2.40 1.34
CA LEU A 110 2.19 2.22 -0.04
C LEU A 110 3.38 1.92 -0.95
N ALA A 111 3.24 0.94 -1.83
CA ALA A 111 4.31 0.44 -2.69
C ALA A 111 4.44 1.21 -4.03
N HIS A 112 4.22 2.54 -4.02
CA HIS A 112 4.48 3.36 -5.19
C HIS A 112 5.98 3.52 -5.42
N THR A 113 6.41 3.35 -6.67
CA THR A 113 7.80 3.40 -7.13
C THR A 113 8.13 4.70 -7.84
N MET A 114 9.38 4.86 -8.27
CA MET A 114 9.82 5.97 -9.12
C MET A 114 9.09 5.96 -10.47
N ASP A 115 8.79 4.78 -11.03
CA ASP A 115 8.01 4.66 -12.26
C ASP A 115 6.59 5.21 -12.09
N ASP A 116 5.91 4.92 -10.98
CA ASP A 116 4.58 5.49 -10.68
C ASP A 116 4.65 7.00 -10.49
N GLN A 117 5.74 7.50 -9.92
CA GLN A 117 5.99 8.92 -9.77
C GLN A 117 6.13 9.59 -11.15
N ALA A 118 6.93 9.00 -12.05
CA ALA A 118 7.09 9.50 -13.41
C ALA A 118 5.75 9.51 -14.18
N GLU A 119 4.97 8.43 -14.10
CA GLU A 119 3.63 8.35 -14.69
C GLU A 119 2.71 9.45 -14.13
N THR A 120 2.73 9.69 -12.82
CA THR A 120 1.91 10.73 -12.17
C THR A 120 2.27 12.13 -12.68
N VAL A 121 3.55 12.44 -12.77
CA VAL A 121 4.04 13.73 -13.30
C VAL A 121 3.66 13.90 -14.77
N LEU A 122 3.86 12.87 -15.60
CA LEU A 122 3.50 12.93 -17.03
C LEU A 122 1.99 13.15 -17.23
N ILE A 123 1.14 12.44 -16.49
CA ILE A 123 -0.31 12.62 -16.54
C ILE A 123 -0.68 14.04 -16.08
N GLY A 124 -0.05 14.53 -15.02
CA GLY A 124 -0.24 15.89 -14.53
C GLY A 124 0.10 16.94 -15.58
N LEU A 125 1.23 16.83 -16.27
CA LEU A 125 1.66 17.71 -17.36
C LEU A 125 0.70 17.70 -18.55
N LEU A 126 0.13 16.54 -18.88
CA LEU A 126 -0.84 16.42 -19.98
C LEU A 126 -2.21 17.03 -19.64
N ARG A 127 -2.61 17.02 -18.38
CA ARG A 127 -3.93 17.51 -17.91
C ARG A 127 -3.92 18.97 -17.45
N SER A 128 -2.81 19.43 -16.91
CA SER A 128 -2.65 20.77 -16.30
C SER A 128 -1.38 21.44 -16.82
N ARG A 129 -1.45 22.73 -17.13
CA ARG A 129 -0.31 23.55 -17.55
C ARG A 129 0.38 24.24 -16.36
N GLY A 130 0.09 23.86 -15.12
CA GLY A 130 0.61 24.50 -13.92
C GLY A 130 1.85 23.82 -13.34
N VAL A 131 2.60 24.56 -12.52
CA VAL A 131 3.81 24.07 -11.81
C VAL A 131 3.46 22.93 -10.84
N ASP A 132 2.24 22.92 -10.32
CA ASP A 132 1.73 21.86 -9.41
C ASP A 132 1.71 20.48 -10.05
N ALA A 133 1.63 20.41 -11.40
CA ALA A 133 1.72 19.16 -12.14
C ALA A 133 3.08 18.45 -11.98
N LEU A 134 4.14 19.21 -11.66
CA LEU A 134 5.50 18.69 -11.45
C LEU A 134 5.74 18.17 -10.03
N ALA A 135 4.87 18.49 -9.09
CA ALA A 135 5.07 18.13 -7.68
C ALA A 135 5.04 16.60 -7.43
N GLY A 136 4.35 15.84 -8.31
CA GLY A 136 4.22 14.40 -8.17
C GLY A 136 3.52 13.97 -6.89
N MET A 137 3.76 12.74 -6.45
CA MET A 137 3.23 12.20 -5.21
C MET A 137 4.13 12.56 -4.02
N PRO A 138 3.59 13.08 -2.90
CA PRO A 138 4.39 13.30 -1.69
C PRO A 138 4.83 11.95 -1.09
N GLN A 139 6.03 11.94 -0.49
CA GLN A 139 6.57 10.75 0.17
C GLN A 139 5.74 10.37 1.41
N VAL A 140 5.28 11.37 2.17
CA VAL A 140 4.41 11.21 3.34
C VAL A 140 3.23 12.16 3.22
N PHE A 141 2.04 11.71 3.57
CA PHE A 141 0.84 12.54 3.62
C PHE A 141 -0.16 11.99 4.64
N THR A 142 -1.11 12.82 5.03
CA THR A 142 -2.22 12.44 5.92
C THR A 142 -3.54 12.50 5.15
N ARG A 143 -4.41 11.53 5.38
CA ARG A 143 -5.76 11.49 4.83
C ARG A 143 -6.72 10.93 5.86
N SER A 144 -7.82 11.63 6.12
CA SER A 144 -8.84 11.25 7.12
C SER A 144 -8.22 10.84 8.48
N GLY A 145 -7.18 11.53 8.93
CA GLY A 145 -6.48 11.26 10.19
C GLY A 145 -5.48 10.10 10.17
N ALA A 146 -5.41 9.31 9.10
CA ALA A 146 -4.41 8.26 8.95
C ALA A 146 -3.16 8.79 8.22
N THR A 147 -1.99 8.38 8.65
CA THR A 147 -0.70 8.71 8.02
C THR A 147 -0.34 7.66 6.98
N PHE A 148 0.06 8.11 5.79
CA PHE A 148 0.53 7.28 4.68
C PHE A 148 1.96 7.62 4.32
N ALA A 149 2.76 6.60 3.99
CA ALA A 149 4.12 6.79 3.49
C ALA A 149 4.39 5.93 2.25
N ARG A 150 5.29 6.41 1.37
CA ARG A 150 5.71 5.76 0.12
C ARG A 150 7.23 5.55 0.14
N PRO A 151 7.73 4.51 0.83
CA PRO A 151 9.17 4.32 1.00
C PRO A 151 9.91 4.03 -0.31
N LEU A 152 9.20 3.46 -1.32
CA LEU A 152 9.79 3.01 -2.59
C LEU A 152 9.80 4.08 -3.69
N LEU A 153 9.39 5.34 -3.43
CA LEU A 153 9.33 6.40 -4.46
C LEU A 153 10.67 6.72 -5.12
N THR A 154 11.78 6.35 -4.51
CA THR A 154 13.13 6.53 -5.04
C THR A 154 13.69 5.29 -5.72
N LEU A 155 12.96 4.18 -5.71
CA LEU A 155 13.33 2.92 -6.34
C LEU A 155 12.52 2.68 -7.61
N THR A 156 13.20 2.14 -8.62
CA THR A 156 12.56 1.71 -9.87
C THR A 156 11.85 0.36 -9.68
N ARG A 157 10.93 0.02 -10.58
CA ARG A 157 10.31 -1.32 -10.63
C ARG A 157 11.33 -2.44 -10.88
N ALA A 158 12.45 -2.15 -11.54
CA ALA A 158 13.51 -3.12 -11.72
C ALA A 158 14.21 -3.46 -10.40
N GLU A 159 14.46 -2.44 -9.56
CA GLU A 159 15.07 -2.64 -8.24
C GLU A 159 14.12 -3.37 -7.27
N THR A 160 12.82 -3.05 -7.29
CA THR A 160 11.83 -3.78 -6.47
C THR A 160 11.69 -5.24 -6.93
N THR A 161 11.84 -5.52 -8.23
CA THR A 161 11.90 -6.89 -8.76
C THR A 161 13.09 -7.65 -8.20
N GLY A 162 14.28 -7.04 -8.19
CA GLY A 162 15.48 -7.64 -7.62
C GLY A 162 15.31 -8.00 -6.15
N ILE A 163 14.66 -7.14 -5.35
CA ILE A 163 14.33 -7.43 -3.95
C ILE A 163 13.49 -8.72 -3.81
N CYS A 164 12.47 -8.89 -4.66
CA CYS A 164 11.65 -10.10 -4.62
C CYS A 164 12.45 -11.36 -4.99
N GLU A 165 13.35 -11.27 -5.97
CA GLU A 165 14.19 -12.38 -6.40
C GLU A 165 15.21 -12.79 -5.32
N ASP A 166 15.77 -11.82 -4.60
CA ASP A 166 16.73 -12.06 -3.51
C ASP A 166 16.07 -12.65 -2.24
N LEU A 167 14.78 -12.37 -2.04
CA LEU A 167 14.06 -12.85 -0.87
C LEU A 167 13.30 -14.17 -1.11
N GLY A 168 13.20 -14.67 -2.35
CA GLY A 168 12.55 -15.94 -2.74
C GLY A 168 11.07 -15.74 -2.94
#